data_4c390d16441b78b98c1d4457eef5d475
#
_entry.id   4c390d16441b78b98c1d4457eef5d475
#
_cell.length_a   1.000
_cell.length_b   1.000
_cell.length_c   1.000
_cell.angle_alpha   90.00
_cell.angle_beta   90.00
_cell.angle_gamma   90.00
#
_symmetry.space_group_name_H-M   'P 1'
#
loop_
_entity.id
_entity.type
_entity.pdbx_description
1 polymer ?
#
loop_
_entity_poly.entity_id
_entity_poly.type
_entity_poly.pdbx_seq_one_letter_code
_entity_poly.pdbx_strand_id
1 'polypeptide(L)'
;IDLEHWHAFDFISHEYEDVIVNLHVFHASVSASQLSGIKKPWSWYAREQLSSLNFPKANQSMLQKLQWPQRIKIAEDLATLQQLDPDQMLYWRVAITPERVMQLQQLPIELLSKLIINQELWSQLNELQQQTIRTLHLKQSQLVALQAGQLLRGYRYIAACHDLATLQQAEQIGCEAALLSPVLATPTHPGTETLGWEQFQQLATQVQIPVFALGGLKTEDLSYAQGRHAYGIAGISNI
;
A
#
# COMPACT_ATOMS: atom_id res chain seq x y z
N ILE A 1 -11.14 -13.05 20.12
CA ILE A 1 -10.94 -11.75 19.45
C ILE A 1 -12.23 -11.44 18.74
N ASP A 2 -12.86 -10.34 19.12
CA ASP A 2 -14.02 -9.79 18.41
C ASP A 2 -13.51 -8.80 17.36
N LEU A 3 -13.82 -9.06 16.10
CA LEU A 3 -13.43 -8.23 14.97
C LEU A 3 -14.69 -7.63 14.38
N GLU A 4 -14.82 -6.31 14.46
CA GLU A 4 -16.03 -5.61 14.05
C GLU A 4 -16.06 -5.28 12.55
N HIS A 5 -14.89 -5.07 11.94
CA HIS A 5 -14.77 -4.65 10.55
C HIS A 5 -13.88 -5.59 9.75
N TRP A 6 -14.48 -6.35 8.85
CA TRP A 6 -13.82 -7.24 7.92
C TRP A 6 -13.80 -6.63 6.53
N HIS A 7 -12.62 -6.52 5.94
CA HIS A 7 -12.43 -6.04 4.57
C HIS A 7 -12.00 -7.19 3.67
N ALA A 8 -12.63 -7.32 2.51
CA ALA A 8 -12.21 -8.30 1.53
C ALA A 8 -10.81 -7.92 1.01
N PHE A 9 -9.86 -8.83 1.16
CA PHE A 9 -8.48 -8.61 0.76
C PHE A 9 -8.18 -9.26 -0.60
N ASP A 10 -8.47 -10.57 -0.73
CA ASP A 10 -8.17 -11.31 -1.95
C ASP A 10 -9.13 -12.50 -2.13
N PHE A 11 -9.19 -12.99 -3.38
CA PHE A 11 -9.78 -14.28 -3.73
C PHE A 11 -8.76 -15.06 -4.54
N ILE A 12 -8.41 -16.25 -4.07
CA ILE A 12 -7.41 -17.12 -4.68
C ILE A 12 -8.07 -18.46 -4.98
N SER A 13 -8.06 -18.87 -6.24
CA SER A 13 -8.39 -20.23 -6.64
C SER A 13 -7.09 -20.96 -6.99
N HIS A 14 -6.82 -22.08 -6.33
CA HIS A 14 -5.62 -22.88 -6.55
C HIS A 14 -5.99 -24.35 -6.73
N GLU A 15 -5.51 -24.93 -7.82
CA GLU A 15 -5.74 -26.34 -8.15
C GLU A 15 -4.56 -27.20 -7.66
N TYR A 16 -4.86 -28.17 -6.83
CA TYR A 16 -3.97 -29.28 -6.47
C TYR A 16 -4.36 -30.50 -7.33
N GLU A 17 -3.62 -31.59 -7.24
CA GLU A 17 -3.84 -32.77 -8.07
C GLU A 17 -5.28 -33.35 -7.96
N ASP A 18 -5.89 -33.26 -6.80
CA ASP A 18 -7.16 -33.90 -6.46
C ASP A 18 -8.24 -32.92 -5.92
N VAL A 19 -7.90 -31.64 -5.76
CA VAL A 19 -8.82 -30.66 -5.17
C VAL A 19 -8.56 -29.24 -5.66
N ILE A 20 -9.63 -28.47 -5.86
CA ILE A 20 -9.55 -27.02 -6.07
C ILE A 20 -9.86 -26.33 -4.74
N VAL A 21 -8.93 -25.51 -4.26
CA VAL A 21 -9.08 -24.72 -3.06
C VAL A 21 -9.40 -23.28 -3.41
N ASN A 22 -10.53 -22.78 -2.93
CA ASN A 22 -10.96 -21.39 -3.05
C ASN A 22 -10.78 -20.67 -1.72
N LEU A 23 -9.82 -19.75 -1.64
CA LEU A 23 -9.53 -18.95 -0.45
C LEU A 23 -10.18 -17.57 -0.57
N HIS A 24 -11.11 -17.28 0.31
CA HIS A 24 -11.63 -15.92 0.51
C HIS A 24 -10.84 -15.30 1.65
N VAL A 25 -9.97 -14.35 1.34
CA VAL A 25 -9.07 -13.73 2.30
C VAL A 25 -9.63 -12.38 2.72
N PHE A 26 -9.63 -12.17 4.02
CA PHE A 26 -10.09 -10.92 4.64
C PHE A 26 -9.02 -10.38 5.56
N HIS A 27 -9.00 -9.07 5.77
CA HIS A 27 -8.24 -8.44 6.81
C HIS A 27 -9.17 -7.66 7.75
N ALA A 28 -8.73 -7.44 8.97
CA ALA A 28 -9.43 -6.65 9.98
C ALA A 28 -8.43 -6.00 10.92
N SER A 29 -8.79 -4.84 11.44
CA SER A 29 -8.01 -4.16 12.48
C SER A 29 -8.23 -4.82 13.83
N VAL A 30 -7.15 -4.95 14.60
CA VAL A 30 -7.17 -5.52 15.96
C VAL A 30 -6.60 -4.49 16.91
N SER A 31 -7.33 -4.14 17.96
CA SER A 31 -6.84 -3.21 18.97
C SER A 31 -5.64 -3.80 19.75
N ALA A 32 -4.76 -2.93 20.25
CA ALA A 32 -3.60 -3.36 21.03
C ALA A 32 -3.99 -4.18 22.27
N SER A 33 -5.14 -3.89 22.90
CA SER A 33 -5.67 -4.62 24.03
C SER A 33 -6.08 -6.07 23.69
N GLN A 34 -6.47 -6.33 22.45
CA GLN A 34 -6.87 -7.67 21.98
C GLN A 34 -5.69 -8.51 21.54
N LEU A 35 -4.52 -7.91 21.25
CA LEU A 35 -3.34 -8.65 20.81
C LEU A 35 -2.87 -9.68 21.85
N SER A 36 -2.96 -9.35 23.14
CA SER A 36 -2.60 -10.24 24.25
C SER A 36 -3.59 -11.39 24.45
N GLY A 37 -4.78 -11.32 23.86
CA GLY A 37 -5.83 -12.33 23.98
C GLY A 37 -5.61 -13.59 23.15
N ILE A 38 -4.65 -13.61 22.25
CA ILE A 38 -4.33 -14.80 21.44
C ILE A 38 -3.66 -15.86 22.28
N LYS A 39 -4.16 -17.10 22.16
CA LYS A 39 -3.64 -18.30 22.84
C LYS A 39 -3.34 -19.38 21.82
N LYS A 40 -2.41 -20.30 22.18
CA LYS A 40 -2.12 -21.47 21.35
C LYS A 40 -3.41 -22.19 20.90
N PRO A 41 -3.47 -22.67 19.65
CA PRO A 41 -2.35 -22.82 18.70
C PRO A 41 -2.05 -21.55 17.86
N TRP A 42 -2.69 -20.42 18.12
CA TRP A 42 -2.55 -19.18 17.35
C TRP A 42 -1.37 -18.35 17.85
N SER A 43 -0.71 -17.64 16.94
CA SER A 43 0.39 -16.72 17.25
C SER A 43 0.36 -15.52 16.30
N TRP A 44 0.85 -14.39 16.80
CA TRP A 44 1.07 -13.20 15.98
C TRP A 44 2.46 -13.28 15.33
N TYR A 45 2.52 -12.83 14.09
CA TYR A 45 3.76 -12.67 13.33
C TYR A 45 3.79 -11.30 12.68
N ALA A 46 4.94 -10.64 12.75
CA ALA A 46 5.17 -9.43 11.99
C ALA A 46 5.20 -9.76 10.48
N ARG A 47 4.87 -8.79 9.63
CA ARG A 47 4.82 -9.01 8.17
C ARG A 47 6.15 -9.49 7.60
N GLU A 48 7.26 -8.97 8.12
CA GLU A 48 8.62 -9.35 7.72
C GLU A 48 8.95 -10.80 8.03
N GLN A 49 8.30 -11.40 9.03
CA GLN A 49 8.48 -12.80 9.42
C GLN A 49 7.74 -13.78 8.50
N LEU A 50 6.76 -13.30 7.73
CA LEU A 50 5.92 -14.18 6.90
C LEU A 50 6.72 -14.98 5.88
N SER A 51 7.81 -14.43 5.33
CA SER A 51 8.68 -15.11 4.37
C SER A 51 9.43 -16.31 4.95
N SER A 52 9.62 -16.35 6.27
CA SER A 52 10.29 -17.44 6.99
C SER A 52 9.35 -18.57 7.41
N LEU A 53 8.04 -18.37 7.27
CA LEU A 53 7.03 -19.36 7.64
C LEU A 53 6.69 -20.27 6.47
N ASN A 54 6.31 -21.52 6.80
CA ASN A 54 5.88 -22.47 5.79
C ASN A 54 4.37 -22.34 5.54
N PHE A 55 4.01 -21.92 4.34
CA PHE A 55 2.62 -21.78 3.91
C PHE A 55 2.27 -22.73 2.76
N PRO A 56 1.03 -23.20 2.66
CA PRO A 56 0.54 -23.92 1.47
C PRO A 56 0.76 -23.12 0.18
N LYS A 57 0.91 -23.81 -0.94
CA LYS A 57 1.12 -23.17 -2.25
C LYS A 57 0.03 -22.15 -2.61
N ALA A 58 -1.22 -22.45 -2.27
CA ALA A 58 -2.35 -21.55 -2.49
C ALA A 58 -2.18 -20.15 -1.84
N ASN A 59 -1.37 -20.04 -0.78
CA ASN A 59 -1.17 -18.78 -0.05
C ASN A 59 -0.07 -17.88 -0.64
N GLN A 60 0.73 -18.36 -1.58
CA GLN A 60 1.93 -17.64 -2.06
C GLN A 60 1.62 -16.24 -2.63
N SER A 61 0.58 -16.12 -3.45
CA SER A 61 0.18 -14.83 -4.03
C SER A 61 -0.28 -13.83 -2.97
N MET A 62 -0.99 -14.30 -1.94
CA MET A 62 -1.41 -13.48 -0.81
C MET A 62 -0.21 -12.98 -0.01
N LEU A 63 0.79 -13.84 0.25
CA LEU A 63 1.97 -13.46 1.02
C LEU A 63 2.75 -12.32 0.34
N GLN A 64 2.87 -12.34 -0.98
CA GLN A 64 3.48 -11.26 -1.74
C GLN A 64 2.74 -9.94 -1.56
N LYS A 65 1.41 -9.98 -1.51
CA LYS A 65 0.58 -8.79 -1.30
C LYS A 65 0.66 -8.25 0.13
N LEU A 66 0.88 -9.09 1.12
CA LEU A 66 1.00 -8.67 2.52
C LEU A 66 2.33 -7.96 2.83
N GLN A 67 3.34 -8.13 1.98
CA GLN A 67 4.65 -7.50 2.15
C GLN A 67 4.72 -6.20 1.34
N TRP A 68 4.65 -5.06 2.02
CA TRP A 68 4.94 -3.77 1.41
C TRP A 68 6.44 -3.53 1.40
N PRO A 69 7.01 -3.02 0.29
CA PRO A 69 8.36 -2.48 0.34
C PRO A 69 8.41 -1.27 1.26
N GLN A 70 9.53 -1.05 1.91
CA GLN A 70 9.66 0.06 2.86
C GLN A 70 9.92 1.41 2.18
N ARG A 71 10.21 1.40 0.87
CA ARG A 71 10.50 2.60 0.09
C ARG A 71 9.60 2.67 -1.14
N ILE A 72 8.95 3.81 -1.31
CA ILE A 72 8.13 4.10 -2.48
C ILE A 72 8.74 5.28 -3.22
N LYS A 73 9.33 5.01 -4.38
CA LYS A 73 9.80 6.05 -5.30
C LYS A 73 8.60 6.68 -5.99
N ILE A 74 8.55 8.01 -6.04
CA ILE A 74 7.53 8.75 -6.80
C ILE A 74 8.21 9.39 -7.99
N ALA A 75 7.80 9.09 -9.21
CA ALA A 75 8.34 9.70 -10.42
C ALA A 75 7.32 9.75 -11.56
N GLU A 76 7.63 10.60 -12.56
CA GLU A 76 6.88 10.72 -13.81
C GLU A 76 7.53 9.95 -14.96
N ASP A 77 8.78 9.53 -14.78
CA ASP A 77 9.55 8.78 -15.77
C ASP A 77 9.52 7.28 -15.45
N LEU A 78 8.98 6.49 -16.36
CA LEU A 78 8.91 5.03 -16.26
C LEU A 78 10.28 4.35 -16.38
N ALA A 79 11.31 5.02 -16.94
CA ALA A 79 12.68 4.50 -16.94
C ALA A 79 13.20 4.26 -15.51
N THR A 80 12.66 4.95 -14.52
CA THR A 80 12.94 4.73 -13.09
C THR A 80 12.69 3.28 -12.64
N LEU A 81 11.75 2.56 -13.27
CA LEU A 81 11.47 1.14 -12.94
C LEU A 81 12.70 0.23 -13.06
N GLN A 82 13.58 0.52 -14.01
CA GLN A 82 14.80 -0.26 -14.23
C GLN A 82 15.90 0.02 -13.19
N GLN A 83 15.74 1.11 -12.43
CA GLN A 83 16.70 1.57 -11.44
C GLN A 83 16.25 1.29 -10.00
N LEU A 84 15.04 0.73 -9.82
CA LEU A 84 14.51 0.43 -8.49
C LEU A 84 15.30 -0.67 -7.82
N ASP A 85 15.60 -0.45 -6.56
CA ASP A 85 16.08 -1.51 -5.68
C ASP A 85 15.01 -2.62 -5.50
N PRO A 86 15.41 -3.84 -5.11
CA PRO A 86 14.47 -4.95 -4.92
C PRO A 86 13.35 -4.66 -3.91
N ASP A 87 13.62 -3.80 -2.90
CA ASP A 87 12.70 -3.39 -1.84
C ASP A 87 11.99 -2.07 -2.12
N GLN A 88 11.89 -1.69 -3.40
CA GLN A 88 11.19 -0.47 -3.82
C GLN A 88 10.01 -0.78 -4.75
N MET A 89 8.99 0.08 -4.68
CA MET A 89 7.96 0.24 -5.71
C MET A 89 8.00 1.65 -6.29
N LEU A 90 7.53 1.80 -7.53
CA LEU A 90 7.36 3.08 -8.18
C LEU A 90 5.90 3.52 -8.11
N TYR A 91 5.62 4.61 -7.41
CA TYR A 91 4.38 5.33 -7.63
C TYR A 91 4.56 6.24 -8.85
N TRP A 92 4.03 5.80 -9.99
CA TRP A 92 4.03 6.58 -11.22
C TRP A 92 2.95 7.64 -11.16
N ARG A 93 3.36 8.85 -10.77
CA ARG A 93 2.46 9.98 -10.51
C ARG A 93 2.41 10.91 -11.71
N VAL A 94 1.45 10.68 -12.61
CA VAL A 94 1.27 11.43 -13.85
C VAL A 94 -0.15 11.92 -14.02
N ALA A 95 -0.35 12.91 -14.90
CA ALA A 95 -1.66 13.24 -15.41
C ALA A 95 -2.21 12.08 -16.26
N ILE A 96 -3.52 11.90 -16.25
CA ILE A 96 -4.17 10.83 -17.00
C ILE A 96 -4.40 11.32 -18.43
N THR A 97 -3.63 10.77 -19.36
CA THR A 97 -3.74 11.09 -20.79
C THR A 97 -3.63 9.82 -21.63
N PRO A 98 -4.15 9.80 -22.87
CA PRO A 98 -4.02 8.64 -23.76
C PRO A 98 -2.55 8.21 -23.98
N GLU A 99 -1.63 9.16 -24.07
CA GLU A 99 -0.20 8.89 -24.24
C GLU A 99 0.37 8.14 -23.05
N ARG A 100 -0.07 8.47 -21.82
CA ARG A 100 0.35 7.78 -20.59
C ARG A 100 -0.19 6.35 -20.53
N VAL A 101 -1.43 6.15 -20.98
CA VAL A 101 -2.00 4.79 -21.13
C VAL A 101 -1.18 3.98 -22.12
N MET A 102 -0.85 4.53 -23.30
CA MET A 102 0.00 3.84 -24.28
C MET A 102 1.40 3.53 -23.76
N GLN A 103 2.01 4.41 -22.98
CA GLN A 103 3.32 4.14 -22.36
C GLN A 103 3.29 2.90 -21.46
N LEU A 104 2.23 2.71 -20.66
CA LEU A 104 2.06 1.49 -19.86
C LEU A 104 1.89 0.24 -20.73
N GLN A 105 1.21 0.37 -21.88
CA GLN A 105 0.98 -0.75 -22.79
C GLN A 105 2.27 -1.25 -23.46
N GLN A 106 3.30 -0.42 -23.53
CA GLN A 106 4.59 -0.75 -24.14
C GLN A 106 5.59 -1.34 -23.14
N LEU A 107 5.29 -1.29 -21.83
CA LEU A 107 6.19 -1.83 -20.82
C LEU A 107 6.19 -3.37 -20.81
N PRO A 108 7.35 -3.99 -20.55
CA PRO A 108 7.43 -5.40 -20.21
C PRO A 108 6.53 -5.72 -19.02
N ILE A 109 5.78 -6.83 -19.13
CA ILE A 109 4.76 -7.19 -18.13
C ILE A 109 5.35 -7.41 -16.74
N GLU A 110 6.59 -7.88 -16.69
CA GLU A 110 7.33 -8.15 -15.45
C GLU A 110 7.57 -6.89 -14.61
N LEU A 111 7.69 -5.73 -15.26
CA LEU A 111 7.90 -4.45 -14.59
C LEU A 111 6.61 -3.87 -14.01
N LEU A 112 5.45 -4.25 -14.56
CA LEU A 112 4.16 -3.71 -14.14
C LEU A 112 3.82 -4.06 -12.69
N SER A 113 4.30 -5.18 -12.17
CA SER A 113 4.05 -5.61 -10.78
C SER A 113 4.66 -4.70 -9.72
N LYS A 114 5.69 -3.91 -10.09
CA LYS A 114 6.35 -2.93 -9.22
C LYS A 114 5.69 -1.55 -9.25
N LEU A 115 4.63 -1.38 -10.05
CA LEU A 115 3.94 -0.08 -10.17
C LEU A 115 2.85 0.10 -9.13
N ILE A 116 2.78 1.32 -8.64
CA ILE A 116 1.61 1.92 -7.99
C ILE A 116 1.10 2.98 -8.96
N ILE A 117 -0.16 2.90 -9.37
CA ILE A 117 -0.78 3.89 -10.25
C ILE A 117 -2.11 4.38 -9.69
N ASN A 118 -2.53 5.56 -10.10
CA ASN A 118 -3.84 6.07 -9.72
C ASN A 118 -4.97 5.17 -10.27
N GLN A 119 -6.02 4.95 -9.48
CA GLN A 119 -7.15 4.09 -9.84
C GLN A 119 -7.83 4.54 -11.14
N GLU A 120 -7.96 5.85 -11.40
CA GLU A 120 -8.55 6.34 -12.65
C GLU A 120 -7.70 6.00 -13.87
N LEU A 121 -6.37 6.06 -13.76
CA LEU A 121 -5.47 5.61 -14.84
C LEU A 121 -5.60 4.11 -15.06
N TRP A 122 -5.62 3.32 -13.98
CA TRP A 122 -5.77 1.88 -14.03
C TRP A 122 -7.07 1.47 -14.76
N SER A 123 -8.17 2.18 -14.54
CA SER A 123 -9.46 1.87 -15.17
C SER A 123 -9.46 2.01 -16.71
N GLN A 124 -8.45 2.68 -17.29
CA GLN A 124 -8.29 2.86 -18.73
C GLN A 124 -7.37 1.81 -19.38
N LEU A 125 -6.81 0.90 -18.59
CA LEU A 125 -5.91 -0.14 -19.07
C LEU A 125 -6.68 -1.37 -19.59
N ASN A 126 -6.01 -2.17 -20.43
CA ASN A 126 -6.56 -3.45 -20.84
C ASN A 126 -6.55 -4.48 -19.68
N GLU A 127 -7.26 -5.58 -19.87
CA GLU A 127 -7.46 -6.60 -18.84
C GLU A 127 -6.13 -7.20 -18.33
N LEU A 128 -5.19 -7.50 -19.21
CA LEU A 128 -3.90 -8.08 -18.86
C LEU A 128 -3.10 -7.14 -17.94
N GLN A 129 -3.08 -5.85 -18.26
CA GLN A 129 -2.41 -4.84 -17.44
C GLN A 129 -3.12 -4.64 -16.10
N GLN A 130 -4.45 -4.60 -16.11
CA GLN A 130 -5.25 -4.52 -14.89
C GLN A 130 -4.99 -5.72 -13.97
N GLN A 131 -4.86 -6.91 -14.53
CA GLN A 131 -4.55 -8.12 -13.76
C GLN A 131 -3.11 -8.12 -13.21
N THR A 132 -2.18 -7.43 -13.85
CA THR A 132 -0.77 -7.39 -13.45
C THR A 132 -0.48 -6.26 -12.46
N ILE A 133 -1.01 -5.05 -12.69
CA ILE A 133 -0.85 -3.91 -11.78
C ILE A 133 -1.85 -4.04 -10.64
N ARG A 134 -1.39 -4.53 -9.51
CA ARG A 134 -2.24 -4.87 -8.35
C ARG A 134 -2.26 -3.80 -7.27
N THR A 135 -1.45 -2.75 -7.38
CA THR A 135 -1.37 -1.71 -6.35
C THR A 135 -1.89 -0.38 -6.89
N LEU A 136 -2.96 0.10 -6.30
CA LEU A 136 -3.71 1.28 -6.74
C LEU A 136 -3.59 2.40 -5.72
N HIS A 137 -3.37 3.60 -6.21
CA HIS A 137 -3.33 4.81 -5.41
C HIS A 137 -4.67 5.55 -5.48
N LEU A 138 -5.17 5.97 -4.32
CA LEU A 138 -6.31 6.87 -4.19
C LEU A 138 -5.83 8.27 -3.81
N LYS A 139 -6.18 9.27 -4.61
CA LYS A 139 -6.08 10.67 -4.18
C LYS A 139 -7.03 10.91 -3.01
N GLN A 140 -6.78 11.91 -2.19
CA GLN A 140 -7.68 12.25 -1.07
C GLN A 140 -9.13 12.47 -1.53
N SER A 141 -9.35 13.16 -2.67
CA SER A 141 -10.70 13.37 -3.21
C SER A 141 -11.41 12.07 -3.60
N GLN A 142 -10.66 11.07 -4.08
CA GLN A 142 -11.20 9.74 -4.38
C GLN A 142 -11.49 8.97 -3.10
N LEU A 143 -10.57 9.03 -2.13
CA LEU A 143 -10.70 8.39 -0.83
C LEU A 143 -11.99 8.80 -0.11
N VAL A 144 -12.23 10.11 0.00
CA VAL A 144 -13.40 10.62 0.74
C VAL A 144 -14.74 10.37 0.04
N ALA A 145 -14.71 10.07 -1.27
CA ALA A 145 -15.89 9.73 -2.04
C ALA A 145 -16.29 8.24 -1.92
N LEU A 146 -15.39 7.39 -1.40
CA LEU A 146 -15.60 5.94 -1.32
C LEU A 146 -16.15 5.51 0.03
N GLN A 147 -16.93 4.44 -0.01
CA GLN A 147 -17.48 3.77 1.18
C GLN A 147 -16.91 2.35 1.31
N ALA A 148 -17.02 1.77 2.51
CA ALA A 148 -16.64 0.39 2.76
C ALA A 148 -17.32 -0.58 1.77
N GLY A 149 -16.56 -1.53 1.24
CA GLY A 149 -17.03 -2.52 0.27
C GLY A 149 -16.97 -2.07 -1.20
N GLN A 150 -16.57 -0.84 -1.50
CA GLN A 150 -16.45 -0.33 -2.88
C GLN A 150 -15.05 -0.56 -3.49
N LEU A 151 -14.06 -0.95 -2.70
CA LEU A 151 -12.75 -1.31 -3.23
C LEU A 151 -12.82 -2.64 -3.99
N LEU A 152 -12.09 -2.74 -5.09
CA LEU A 152 -12.02 -3.97 -5.89
C LEU A 152 -11.25 -5.05 -5.13
N ARG A 153 -11.79 -6.25 -5.10
CA ARG A 153 -11.13 -7.41 -4.48
C ARG A 153 -9.87 -7.80 -5.25
N GLY A 154 -8.86 -8.23 -4.53
CA GLY A 154 -7.60 -8.69 -5.12
C GLY A 154 -6.66 -7.57 -5.52
N TYR A 155 -6.97 -6.32 -5.19
CA TYR A 155 -6.12 -5.16 -5.38
C TYR A 155 -5.71 -4.58 -4.04
N ARG A 156 -4.48 -4.07 -3.99
CA ARG A 156 -3.95 -3.31 -2.86
C ARG A 156 -4.26 -1.84 -3.06
N TYR A 157 -4.65 -1.17 -1.98
CA TYR A 157 -4.94 0.26 -2.04
C TYR A 157 -4.05 1.03 -1.08
N ILE A 158 -3.39 2.07 -1.60
CA ILE A 158 -2.67 3.05 -0.80
C ILE A 158 -3.30 4.42 -1.00
N ALA A 159 -3.69 5.08 0.09
CA ALA A 159 -4.42 6.34 0.03
C ALA A 159 -3.53 7.53 0.40
N ALA A 160 -3.69 8.66 -0.31
CA ALA A 160 -3.11 9.94 0.10
C ALA A 160 -3.91 10.52 1.26
N CYS A 161 -3.23 10.76 2.39
CA CYS A 161 -3.80 11.29 3.63
C CYS A 161 -3.01 12.49 4.13
N HIS A 162 -3.71 13.45 4.77
CA HIS A 162 -3.08 14.67 5.30
C HIS A 162 -3.45 14.94 6.75
N ASP A 163 -4.42 14.19 7.29
CA ASP A 163 -4.97 14.36 8.64
C ASP A 163 -5.51 13.02 9.18
N LEU A 164 -5.99 13.05 10.42
CA LEU A 164 -6.56 11.88 11.09
C LEU A 164 -7.82 11.37 10.39
N ALA A 165 -8.68 12.26 9.93
CA ALA A 165 -9.95 11.88 9.33
C ALA A 165 -9.72 11.06 8.05
N THR A 166 -8.78 11.48 7.21
CA THR A 166 -8.42 10.74 5.98
C THR A 166 -7.68 9.44 6.26
N LEU A 167 -6.85 9.36 7.30
CA LEU A 167 -6.24 8.09 7.75
C LEU A 167 -7.30 7.09 8.20
N GLN A 168 -8.23 7.51 9.06
CA GLN A 168 -9.33 6.68 9.54
C GLN A 168 -10.27 6.26 8.41
N GLN A 169 -10.57 7.16 7.47
CA GLN A 169 -11.33 6.82 6.28
C GLN A 169 -10.64 5.76 5.43
N ALA A 170 -9.31 5.88 5.22
CA ALA A 170 -8.55 4.89 4.49
C ALA A 170 -8.62 3.51 5.14
N GLU A 171 -8.44 3.44 6.45
CA GLU A 171 -8.57 2.20 7.21
C GLU A 171 -10.00 1.65 7.14
N GLN A 172 -11.01 2.49 7.35
CA GLN A 172 -12.42 2.10 7.38
C GLN A 172 -12.91 1.51 6.06
N ILE A 173 -12.46 2.04 4.92
CA ILE A 173 -12.86 1.50 3.61
C ILE A 173 -12.04 0.28 3.18
N GLY A 174 -10.96 -0.07 3.90
CA GLY A 174 -10.14 -1.23 3.64
C GLY A 174 -8.89 -0.97 2.79
N CYS A 175 -8.35 0.27 2.78
CA CYS A 175 -7.02 0.50 2.23
C CYS A 175 -5.99 -0.27 3.05
N GLU A 176 -4.97 -0.81 2.38
CA GLU A 176 -3.92 -1.57 3.04
C GLU A 176 -2.73 -0.72 3.50
N ALA A 177 -2.66 0.52 3.03
CA ALA A 177 -1.65 1.48 3.45
C ALA A 177 -2.10 2.91 3.22
N ALA A 178 -1.39 3.86 3.85
CA ALA A 178 -1.57 5.29 3.63
C ALA A 178 -0.24 6.01 3.40
N LEU A 179 -0.27 7.05 2.57
CA LEU A 179 0.80 8.05 2.42
C LEU A 179 0.40 9.27 3.23
N LEU A 180 1.04 9.50 4.37
CA LEU A 180 0.76 10.68 5.21
C LEU A 180 1.76 11.79 4.90
N SER A 181 1.27 12.95 4.50
CA SER A 181 2.08 14.05 3.99
C SER A 181 1.50 15.44 4.25
N PRO A 182 2.31 16.51 4.18
CA PRO A 182 3.77 16.48 4.11
C PRO A 182 4.41 16.42 5.50
N VAL A 183 5.41 15.56 5.69
CA VAL A 183 6.12 15.45 6.98
C VAL A 183 7.11 16.62 7.14
N LEU A 184 7.96 16.83 6.13
CA LEU A 184 8.93 17.93 6.10
C LEU A 184 8.67 18.84 4.90
N ALA A 185 9.24 20.04 4.95
CA ALA A 185 9.15 21.00 3.84
C ALA A 185 9.71 20.41 2.54
N THR A 186 9.03 20.65 1.44
CA THR A 186 9.41 20.12 0.14
C THR A 186 9.36 21.21 -0.94
N PRO A 187 10.34 21.22 -1.86
CA PRO A 187 10.32 22.15 -2.98
C PRO A 187 9.09 22.01 -3.88
N THR A 188 8.47 20.84 -3.91
CA THR A 188 7.28 20.54 -4.75
C THR A 188 6.05 21.34 -4.31
N HIS A 189 5.95 21.66 -3.02
CA HIS A 189 4.84 22.44 -2.45
C HIS A 189 5.38 23.46 -1.44
N PRO A 190 6.06 24.53 -1.92
CA PRO A 190 6.63 25.54 -1.04
C PRO A 190 5.52 26.27 -0.28
N GLY A 191 5.72 26.47 1.02
CA GLY A 191 4.78 27.18 1.89
C GLY A 191 3.59 26.34 2.42
N THR A 192 3.51 25.06 2.10
CA THR A 192 2.54 24.17 2.72
C THR A 192 2.96 23.88 4.17
N GLU A 193 2.02 24.01 5.10
CA GLU A 193 2.22 23.61 6.49
C GLU A 193 2.61 22.14 6.57
N THR A 194 3.66 21.85 7.34
CA THR A 194 4.20 20.49 7.49
C THR A 194 3.77 19.91 8.83
N LEU A 195 3.56 18.61 8.88
CA LEU A 195 3.21 17.90 10.11
C LEU A 195 4.37 17.91 11.12
N GLY A 196 5.62 17.84 10.62
CA GLY A 196 6.73 17.46 11.47
C GLY A 196 6.60 16.04 12.00
N TRP A 197 7.67 15.53 12.62
CA TRP A 197 7.71 14.14 13.06
C TRP A 197 6.82 13.83 14.26
N GLU A 198 6.60 14.81 15.15
CA GLU A 198 5.75 14.60 16.33
C GLU A 198 4.29 14.42 15.95
N GLN A 199 3.75 15.31 15.12
CA GLN A 199 2.37 15.19 14.64
C GLN A 199 2.21 13.97 13.73
N PHE A 200 3.20 13.68 12.85
CA PHE A 200 3.19 12.45 12.07
C PHE A 200 3.02 11.22 12.96
N GLN A 201 3.84 11.08 14.00
CA GLN A 201 3.78 9.96 14.93
C GLN A 201 2.43 9.89 15.65
N GLN A 202 1.92 11.03 16.14
CA GLN A 202 0.61 11.10 16.78
C GLN A 202 -0.52 10.60 15.88
N LEU A 203 -0.49 10.98 14.61
CA LEU A 203 -1.50 10.56 13.63
C LEU A 203 -1.33 9.10 13.23
N ALA A 204 -0.13 8.67 12.91
CA ALA A 204 0.15 7.31 12.45
C ALA A 204 -0.19 6.25 13.51
N THR A 205 -0.07 6.56 14.80
CA THR A 205 -0.44 5.65 15.89
C THR A 205 -1.94 5.48 16.08
N GLN A 206 -2.77 6.30 15.43
CA GLN A 206 -4.24 6.22 15.55
C GLN A 206 -4.87 5.19 14.58
N VAL A 207 -4.10 4.61 13.67
CA VAL A 207 -4.58 3.62 12.70
C VAL A 207 -3.71 2.36 12.72
N GLN A 208 -4.25 1.24 12.26
CA GLN A 208 -3.56 -0.05 12.25
C GLN A 208 -2.96 -0.41 10.87
N ILE A 209 -3.31 0.34 9.82
CA ILE A 209 -2.71 0.15 8.49
C ILE A 209 -1.29 0.71 8.44
N PRO A 210 -0.39 0.15 7.62
CA PRO A 210 0.92 0.73 7.35
C PRO A 210 0.84 2.18 6.89
N VAL A 211 1.53 3.09 7.58
CA VAL A 211 1.61 4.51 7.21
C VAL A 211 3.00 4.84 6.71
N PHE A 212 3.09 5.29 5.47
CA PHE A 212 4.33 5.78 4.88
C PHE A 212 4.46 7.28 5.10
N ALA A 213 5.61 7.71 5.56
CA ALA A 213 5.95 9.12 5.66
C ALA A 213 6.31 9.68 4.28
N LEU A 214 5.70 10.81 3.89
CA LEU A 214 5.96 11.45 2.60
C LEU A 214 6.19 12.96 2.79
N GLY A 215 7.13 13.51 2.04
CA GLY A 215 7.43 14.95 1.97
C GLY A 215 8.77 15.32 2.59
N GLY A 216 9.70 15.79 1.75
CA GLY A 216 11.00 16.28 2.14
C GLY A 216 12.01 15.24 2.63
N LEU A 217 11.72 13.94 2.42
CA LEU A 217 12.48 12.82 2.96
C LEU A 217 13.55 12.29 2.00
N LYS A 218 14.56 11.63 2.57
CA LYS A 218 15.64 10.93 1.88
C LYS A 218 15.72 9.49 2.38
N THR A 219 16.42 8.63 1.64
CA THR A 219 16.62 7.21 2.01
C THR A 219 17.18 7.04 3.43
N GLU A 220 18.10 7.95 3.86
CA GLU A 220 18.71 7.91 5.19
C GLU A 220 17.70 8.13 6.32
N ASP A 221 16.56 8.77 6.03
CA ASP A 221 15.52 9.04 7.02
C ASP A 221 14.68 7.80 7.38
N LEU A 222 14.81 6.68 6.65
CA LEU A 222 13.99 5.50 6.84
C LEU A 222 13.99 4.99 8.29
N SER A 223 15.18 4.79 8.87
CA SER A 223 15.29 4.28 10.24
C SER A 223 14.71 5.25 11.27
N TYR A 224 14.89 6.56 11.05
CA TYR A 224 14.31 7.58 11.91
C TYR A 224 12.78 7.60 11.79
N ALA A 225 12.26 7.51 10.56
CA ALA A 225 10.82 7.45 10.29
C ALA A 225 10.18 6.22 10.98
N GLN A 226 10.83 5.06 10.89
CA GLN A 226 10.37 3.83 11.56
C GLN A 226 10.34 3.98 13.08
N GLY A 227 11.33 4.65 13.68
CA GLY A 227 11.31 5.03 15.09
C GLY A 227 10.18 6.01 15.47
N ARG A 228 9.54 6.63 14.48
CA ARG A 228 8.37 7.52 14.60
C ARG A 228 7.07 6.88 14.12
N HIS A 229 7.00 5.56 14.13
CA HIS A 229 5.81 4.77 13.76
C HIS A 229 5.48 4.78 12.25
N ALA A 230 6.41 5.20 11.38
CA ALA A 230 6.24 4.97 9.96
C ALA A 230 6.54 3.50 9.63
N TYR A 231 5.75 2.91 8.73
CA TYR A 231 6.11 1.63 8.13
C TYR A 231 7.30 1.78 7.17
N GLY A 232 7.32 2.84 6.41
CA GLY A 232 8.33 3.16 5.42
C GLY A 232 8.26 4.62 5.01
N ILE A 233 8.99 4.95 3.95
CA ILE A 233 9.05 6.30 3.39
C ILE A 233 8.68 6.33 1.92
N ALA A 234 8.19 7.49 1.46
CA ALA A 234 7.91 7.76 0.06
C ALA A 234 8.49 9.11 -0.34
N GLY A 235 8.93 9.25 -1.59
CA GLY A 235 9.48 10.51 -2.06
C GLY A 235 9.81 10.57 -3.54
N ILE A 236 10.01 11.82 -4.03
CA ILE A 236 10.34 12.13 -5.43
C ILE A 236 11.85 12.11 -5.63
N SER A 237 12.58 12.77 -4.74
CA SER A 237 14.04 12.87 -4.80
C SER A 237 14.66 11.97 -3.74
N ASN A 238 15.83 11.42 -4.01
CA ASN A 238 16.68 10.73 -3.02
C ASN A 238 16.01 9.56 -2.23
N ILE A 239 14.95 8.91 -2.78
CA ILE A 239 14.34 7.70 -2.25
C ILE A 239 14.67 6.53 -3.18
#